data_f16867638beb7e7aee46e27095a3e6a2
#
_entry.id   f16867638beb7e7aee46e27095a3e6a2
#
_cell.length_a   1.000
_cell.length_b   1.000
_cell.length_c   1.000
_cell.angle_alpha   90.00
_cell.angle_beta   90.00
_cell.angle_gamma   90.00
#
_symmetry.space_group_name_H-M   'P 1'
#
loop_
_entity.id
_entity.type
_entity.pdbx_description
1 polymer ?
#
loop_
_entity_poly.entity_id
_entity_poly.type
_entity_poly.pdbx_seq_one_letter_code
_entity_poly.pdbx_strand_id
1 'polypeptide(L)'
;NGAAPGAKRGDRVAQSLTALNDSAVAFSAGEIVGAAGQTLNIPITARVSGAVALRVLMLNLSVLPLEGSPALTTPVQFVPSAALGAPALSNARGAGNYAAAWLNNTVQGLVGDTQVGTLVVTVPAGAGPAAAYAIRFDHASASPTGVGTVPASREAGLITTRTRSASSWSDNIPDAWRLRHFGMLNNLLSAAMADADGDGIPNWAEFRAGTDPNDAASGLQLRSPGLVAGGPRLRWPTAVGKTYVLEVSTSIGSTNWTAIATNVPGSGRDMEFQTPPQAGPQFYRVRLVEP
;
A
#
# COMPACT_ATOMS: atom_id res chain seq x y z
N ASN A 1 -47.94 27.43 -7.29
CA ASN A 1 -46.73 27.90 -6.58
C ASN A 1 -46.32 26.88 -5.54
N GLY A 2 -45.53 25.90 -5.93
CA GLY A 2 -44.91 24.90 -5.04
C GLY A 2 -43.40 25.01 -5.14
N ALA A 3 -42.77 25.61 -4.14
CA ALA A 3 -41.34 25.61 -3.98
C ALA A 3 -40.88 24.23 -3.58
N ALA A 4 -39.89 23.67 -4.29
CA ALA A 4 -39.23 22.45 -3.91
C ALA A 4 -38.49 22.64 -2.57
N PRO A 5 -38.53 21.67 -1.63
CA PRO A 5 -37.78 21.79 -0.36
C PRO A 5 -36.29 21.79 -0.62
N GLY A 6 -35.62 22.86 -0.22
CA GLY A 6 -34.16 22.97 -0.32
C GLY A 6 -33.46 21.89 0.51
N ALA A 7 -32.53 21.17 -0.10
CA ALA A 7 -31.67 20.20 0.57
C ALA A 7 -30.97 20.89 1.76
N LYS A 8 -31.14 20.34 2.94
CA LYS A 8 -30.57 20.90 4.18
C LYS A 8 -29.02 20.79 4.12
N ARG A 9 -28.34 21.83 4.57
CA ARG A 9 -26.86 21.93 4.61
C ARG A 9 -26.19 20.75 5.30
N GLY A 10 -26.93 20.04 6.19
CA GLY A 10 -26.47 18.83 6.86
C GLY A 10 -26.30 17.62 5.95
N ASP A 11 -27.17 17.46 4.93
CA ASP A 11 -27.11 16.31 4.03
C ASP A 11 -25.88 16.35 3.12
N ARG A 12 -25.41 17.55 2.72
CA ARG A 12 -24.19 17.71 1.92
C ARG A 12 -22.91 17.38 2.72
N VAL A 13 -22.88 17.73 4.01
CA VAL A 13 -21.74 17.40 4.89
C VAL A 13 -21.70 15.90 5.17
N ALA A 14 -22.85 15.27 5.41
CA ALA A 14 -22.93 13.83 5.62
C ALA A 14 -22.53 13.03 4.38
N GLN A 15 -22.96 13.44 3.18
CA GLN A 15 -22.53 12.82 1.92
C GLN A 15 -21.02 12.98 1.66
N SER A 16 -20.45 14.15 1.99
CA SER A 16 -19.02 14.39 1.86
C SER A 16 -18.19 13.53 2.83
N LEU A 17 -18.64 13.34 4.06
CA LEU A 17 -17.98 12.51 5.06
C LEU A 17 -18.05 11.01 4.70
N THR A 18 -19.18 10.55 4.17
CA THR A 18 -19.34 9.16 3.70
C THR A 18 -18.41 8.90 2.50
N ALA A 19 -18.33 9.83 1.55
CA ALA A 19 -17.44 9.72 0.40
C ALA A 19 -15.95 9.70 0.79
N LEU A 20 -15.55 10.44 1.83
CA LEU A 20 -14.19 10.40 2.38
C LEU A 20 -13.85 9.03 2.98
N ASN A 21 -14.79 8.41 3.69
CA ASN A 21 -14.60 7.09 4.28
C ASN A 21 -14.46 5.98 3.23
N ASP A 22 -14.99 6.20 2.02
CA ASP A 22 -14.91 5.25 0.91
C ASP A 22 -13.69 5.45 -0.01
N SER A 23 -12.90 6.48 0.21
CA SER A 23 -11.70 6.75 -0.58
C SER A 23 -10.43 6.32 0.14
N ALA A 24 -9.48 5.78 -0.63
CA ALA A 24 -8.13 5.45 -0.13
C ALA A 24 -7.11 5.70 -1.23
N VAL A 25 -5.84 5.79 -0.85
CA VAL A 25 -4.73 5.91 -1.77
C VAL A 25 -3.63 4.90 -1.44
N ALA A 26 -3.10 4.23 -2.47
CA ALA A 26 -1.91 3.40 -2.35
C ALA A 26 -0.78 4.05 -3.14
N PHE A 27 0.33 4.36 -2.45
CA PHE A 27 1.55 4.86 -3.08
C PHE A 27 2.51 3.71 -3.31
N SER A 28 3.17 3.69 -4.48
CA SER A 28 4.20 2.70 -4.77
C SER A 28 5.36 3.28 -5.57
N ALA A 29 6.56 2.74 -5.31
CA ALA A 29 7.78 2.96 -6.05
C ALA A 29 8.31 1.58 -6.46
N GLY A 30 8.23 1.22 -7.72
CA GLY A 30 8.58 -0.13 -8.20
C GLY A 30 10.04 -0.55 -7.96
N GLU A 31 10.37 -1.74 -8.44
CA GLU A 31 11.75 -2.24 -8.46
C GLU A 31 12.42 -1.86 -9.79
N ILE A 32 13.69 -1.43 -9.71
CA ILE A 32 14.47 -1.07 -10.89
C ILE A 32 15.91 -1.57 -10.76
N VAL A 33 16.47 -2.03 -11.87
CA VAL A 33 17.88 -2.39 -11.96
C VAL A 33 18.64 -1.29 -12.65
N GLY A 34 19.78 -0.86 -12.06
CA GLY A 34 20.61 0.18 -12.61
C GLY A 34 22.10 -0.08 -12.37
N ALA A 35 22.95 0.35 -13.30
CA ALA A 35 24.39 0.21 -13.16
C ALA A 35 24.99 1.28 -12.22
N ALA A 36 26.19 0.99 -11.67
CA ALA A 36 26.99 1.99 -10.97
C ALA A 36 27.21 3.24 -11.85
N GLY A 37 27.01 4.41 -11.28
CA GLY A 37 27.08 5.70 -11.99
C GLY A 37 25.85 6.06 -12.82
N GLN A 38 24.89 5.16 -12.99
CA GLN A 38 23.69 5.40 -13.80
C GLN A 38 22.69 6.29 -13.06
N THR A 39 22.08 7.23 -13.79
CA THR A 39 20.92 7.97 -13.31
C THR A 39 19.64 7.25 -13.74
N LEU A 40 18.79 6.97 -12.79
CA LEU A 40 17.55 6.22 -12.95
C LEU A 40 16.35 7.14 -12.79
N ASN A 41 15.35 6.92 -13.61
CA ASN A 41 14.05 7.59 -13.54
C ASN A 41 13.00 6.59 -13.03
N ILE A 42 12.57 6.76 -11.79
CA ILE A 42 11.74 5.81 -11.09
C ILE A 42 10.33 6.39 -10.97
N PRO A 43 9.32 5.79 -11.62
CA PRO A 43 7.96 6.28 -11.52
C PRO A 43 7.43 6.09 -10.09
N ILE A 44 6.88 7.15 -9.52
CA ILE A 44 6.11 7.10 -8.28
C ILE A 44 4.65 7.17 -8.65
N THR A 45 3.89 6.17 -8.25
CA THR A 45 2.48 6.03 -8.60
C THR A 45 1.59 6.17 -7.37
N ALA A 46 0.38 6.66 -7.60
CA ALA A 46 -0.70 6.65 -6.63
C ALA A 46 -1.92 5.97 -7.27
N ARG A 47 -2.45 4.96 -6.60
CA ARG A 47 -3.72 4.34 -6.95
C ARG A 47 -4.78 4.84 -6.00
N VAL A 48 -5.72 5.61 -6.53
CA VAL A 48 -6.84 6.16 -5.75
C VAL A 48 -8.07 5.30 -5.96
N SER A 49 -8.60 4.74 -4.88
CA SER A 49 -9.90 4.07 -4.87
C SER A 49 -10.98 4.99 -4.30
N GLY A 50 -12.24 4.78 -4.71
CA GLY A 50 -13.37 5.61 -4.31
C GLY A 50 -13.68 6.72 -5.30
N ALA A 51 -14.75 7.46 -5.03
CA ALA A 51 -15.33 8.44 -5.96
C ALA A 51 -14.78 9.87 -5.80
N VAL A 52 -13.90 10.11 -4.84
CA VAL A 52 -13.44 11.46 -4.49
C VAL A 52 -12.06 11.72 -5.02
N ALA A 53 -11.91 12.78 -5.83
CA ALA A 53 -10.61 13.23 -6.32
C ALA A 53 -9.77 13.83 -5.18
N LEU A 54 -8.49 13.42 -5.08
CA LEU A 54 -7.56 13.89 -4.05
C LEU A 54 -6.80 15.13 -4.56
N ARG A 55 -6.88 16.23 -3.85
CA ARG A 55 -6.33 17.54 -4.27
C ARG A 55 -5.15 18.01 -3.44
N VAL A 56 -5.02 17.51 -2.22
CA VAL A 56 -3.87 17.78 -1.35
C VAL A 56 -3.05 16.51 -1.24
N LEU A 57 -1.76 16.63 -1.43
CA LEU A 57 -0.82 15.54 -1.38
C LEU A 57 0.42 15.97 -0.60
N MET A 58 0.90 15.11 0.30
CA MET A 58 2.19 15.26 0.98
C MET A 58 3.00 13.99 0.76
N LEU A 59 4.23 14.14 0.33
CA LEU A 59 5.18 13.04 0.11
C LEU A 59 6.52 13.37 0.77
N ASN A 60 7.00 12.45 1.61
CA ASN A 60 8.39 12.40 2.06
C ASN A 60 8.97 11.07 1.59
N LEU A 61 10.00 11.14 0.76
CA LEU A 61 10.68 10.00 0.17
C LEU A 61 12.11 9.95 0.70
N SER A 62 12.59 8.75 1.00
CA SER A 62 14.01 8.51 1.28
C SER A 62 14.55 7.37 0.43
N VAL A 63 15.79 7.50 0.00
CA VAL A 63 16.57 6.46 -0.69
C VAL A 63 17.72 6.08 0.19
N LEU A 64 17.66 4.89 0.77
CA LEU A 64 18.59 4.42 1.79
C LEU A 64 19.45 3.29 1.26
N PRO A 65 20.79 3.35 1.44
CA PRO A 65 21.67 2.25 1.07
C PRO A 65 21.40 1.03 1.97
N LEU A 66 21.39 -0.15 1.36
CA LEU A 66 21.23 -1.45 2.02
C LEU A 66 22.51 -2.27 1.89
N GLU A 67 22.72 -3.22 2.81
CA GLU A 67 23.82 -4.22 2.75
C GLU A 67 25.22 -3.64 2.50
N GLY A 68 25.55 -2.53 3.14
CA GLY A 68 26.86 -1.89 2.97
C GLY A 68 27.04 -1.18 1.62
N SER A 69 25.96 -0.96 0.88
CA SER A 69 25.98 -0.13 -0.32
C SER A 69 26.47 1.29 -0.01
N PRO A 70 27.24 1.93 -0.90
CA PRO A 70 27.72 3.29 -0.66
C PRO A 70 26.55 4.28 -0.58
N ALA A 71 26.67 5.27 0.29
CA ALA A 71 25.68 6.34 0.40
C ALA A 71 25.56 7.12 -0.91
N LEU A 72 24.37 7.66 -1.19
CA LEU A 72 24.17 8.55 -2.32
C LEU A 72 25.03 9.81 -2.16
N THR A 73 25.70 10.20 -3.22
CA THR A 73 26.50 11.43 -3.28
C THR A 73 25.82 12.54 -4.04
N THR A 74 24.90 12.17 -4.95
CA THR A 74 24.09 13.11 -5.74
C THR A 74 22.70 13.24 -5.09
N PRO A 75 22.20 14.44 -4.82
CA PRO A 75 20.88 14.63 -4.29
C PRO A 75 19.81 14.03 -5.20
N VAL A 76 18.87 13.31 -4.61
CA VAL A 76 17.69 12.83 -5.32
C VAL A 76 16.82 14.01 -5.75
N GLN A 77 16.19 13.89 -6.91
CA GLN A 77 15.25 14.86 -7.43
C GLN A 77 13.90 14.21 -7.64
N PHE A 78 12.86 15.00 -7.52
CA PHE A 78 11.52 14.55 -7.88
C PHE A 78 10.94 15.47 -8.94
N VAL A 79 10.59 14.89 -10.08
CA VAL A 79 9.95 15.59 -11.19
C VAL A 79 8.46 15.27 -11.13
N PRO A 80 7.60 16.22 -10.71
CA PRO A 80 6.16 16.00 -10.66
C PRO A 80 5.60 15.71 -12.05
N SER A 81 4.55 14.88 -12.10
CA SER A 81 3.81 14.67 -13.34
C SER A 81 3.04 15.94 -13.77
N ALA A 82 2.71 16.05 -15.05
CA ALA A 82 1.90 17.16 -15.54
C ALA A 82 0.51 17.23 -14.85
N ALA A 83 -0.05 16.08 -14.46
CA ALA A 83 -1.33 15.99 -13.75
C ALA A 83 -1.24 16.60 -12.34
N LEU A 84 -0.07 16.49 -11.70
CA LEU A 84 0.14 17.00 -10.34
C LEU A 84 0.65 18.45 -10.33
N GLY A 85 1.44 18.85 -11.34
CA GLY A 85 2.06 20.16 -11.42
C GLY A 85 3.14 20.39 -10.36
N ALA A 86 3.65 21.62 -10.27
CA ALA A 86 4.67 21.97 -9.31
C ALA A 86 4.14 21.92 -7.87
N PRO A 87 4.93 21.42 -6.89
CA PRO A 87 4.54 21.46 -5.49
C PRO A 87 4.49 22.90 -4.97
N ALA A 88 3.60 23.16 -4.02
CA ALA A 88 3.55 24.42 -3.30
C ALA A 88 4.77 24.61 -2.39
N LEU A 89 5.24 23.51 -1.82
CA LEU A 89 6.43 23.46 -0.97
C LEU A 89 7.24 22.21 -1.36
N SER A 90 8.56 22.38 -1.48
CA SER A 90 9.48 21.25 -1.64
C SER A 90 10.80 21.51 -0.97
N ASN A 91 11.42 20.45 -0.45
CA ASN A 91 12.71 20.50 0.20
C ASN A 91 13.47 19.19 0.00
N ALA A 92 14.70 19.29 -0.51
CA ALA A 92 15.66 18.17 -0.51
C ALA A 92 16.51 18.26 0.74
N ARG A 93 16.41 17.24 1.62
CA ARG A 93 17.18 17.17 2.87
C ARG A 93 18.28 16.14 2.74
N GLY A 94 19.48 16.56 2.35
CA GLY A 94 20.61 15.66 2.09
C GLY A 94 20.46 14.91 0.75
N ALA A 95 21.42 14.00 0.46
CA ALA A 95 21.47 13.34 -0.85
C ALA A 95 20.32 12.36 -1.09
N GLY A 96 19.81 11.71 -0.05
CA GLY A 96 18.82 10.63 -0.17
C GLY A 96 17.39 11.03 0.17
N ASN A 97 17.07 12.28 0.49
CA ASN A 97 15.74 12.63 1.00
C ASN A 97 15.09 13.75 0.17
N TYR A 98 13.80 13.60 -0.06
CA TYR A 98 12.97 14.59 -0.73
C TYR A 98 11.61 14.69 -0.04
N ALA A 99 11.15 15.92 0.23
CA ALA A 99 9.83 16.20 0.77
C ALA A 99 9.11 17.24 -0.09
N ALA A 100 7.83 17.03 -0.33
CA ALA A 100 7.00 17.99 -1.06
C ALA A 100 5.54 17.95 -0.61
N ALA A 101 4.86 19.09 -0.79
CA ALA A 101 3.44 19.23 -0.54
C ALA A 101 2.76 19.97 -1.70
N TRP A 102 1.64 19.43 -2.14
CA TRP A 102 0.71 20.03 -3.09
C TRP A 102 -0.55 20.44 -2.32
N LEU A 103 -0.77 21.75 -2.23
CA LEU A 103 -1.86 22.34 -1.45
C LEU A 103 -2.95 22.82 -2.42
N ASN A 104 -3.82 21.90 -2.83
CA ASN A 104 -4.95 22.21 -3.73
C ASN A 104 -4.54 22.65 -5.16
N ASN A 105 -3.36 22.22 -5.62
CA ASN A 105 -2.79 22.67 -6.90
C ASN A 105 -3.29 21.85 -8.10
N THR A 106 -3.94 20.75 -7.90
CA THR A 106 -4.44 19.90 -8.98
C THR A 106 -5.85 20.32 -9.35
N VAL A 107 -6.03 20.91 -10.51
CA VAL A 107 -7.33 21.40 -11.00
C VAL A 107 -8.38 20.29 -11.02
N GLN A 108 -7.98 19.06 -11.36
CA GLN A 108 -8.89 17.91 -11.44
C GLN A 108 -8.78 16.93 -10.26
N GLY A 109 -7.70 17.01 -9.47
CA GLY A 109 -7.39 16.03 -8.41
C GLY A 109 -6.89 14.69 -8.95
N LEU A 110 -6.33 13.86 -8.06
CA LEU A 110 -5.88 12.52 -8.38
C LEU A 110 -7.05 11.54 -8.30
N VAL A 111 -7.22 10.73 -9.33
CA VAL A 111 -8.24 9.68 -9.42
C VAL A 111 -7.64 8.44 -10.08
N GLY A 112 -8.08 7.26 -9.68
CA GLY A 112 -7.62 5.99 -10.27
C GLY A 112 -6.11 5.80 -10.17
N ASP A 113 -5.52 5.14 -11.15
CA ASP A 113 -4.08 4.90 -11.25
C ASP A 113 -3.40 6.11 -11.93
N THR A 114 -2.57 6.81 -11.18
CA THR A 114 -1.92 8.03 -11.63
C THR A 114 -0.43 8.00 -11.27
N GLN A 115 0.44 8.26 -12.24
CA GLN A 115 1.84 8.58 -11.95
C GLN A 115 1.90 10.00 -11.36
N VAL A 116 2.27 10.10 -10.08
CA VAL A 116 2.38 11.41 -9.40
C VAL A 116 3.67 12.13 -9.74
N GLY A 117 4.69 11.40 -10.18
CA GLY A 117 5.95 11.97 -10.62
C GLY A 117 7.01 10.91 -10.85
N THR A 118 8.24 11.38 -11.05
CA THR A 118 9.42 10.56 -11.27
C THR A 118 10.48 10.93 -10.25
N LEU A 119 10.92 9.96 -9.45
CA LEU A 119 12.08 10.10 -8.58
C LEU A 119 13.35 9.83 -9.40
N VAL A 120 14.24 10.81 -9.46
CA VAL A 120 15.51 10.71 -10.18
C VAL A 120 16.62 10.40 -9.18
N VAL A 121 17.28 9.26 -9.36
CA VAL A 121 18.32 8.76 -8.45
C VAL A 121 19.56 8.41 -9.26
N THR A 122 20.72 8.92 -8.87
CA THR A 122 22.00 8.50 -9.44
C THR A 122 22.64 7.45 -8.52
N VAL A 123 22.79 6.24 -9.04
CA VAL A 123 23.51 5.17 -8.34
C VAL A 123 24.97 5.58 -8.19
N PRO A 124 25.57 5.53 -6.98
CA PRO A 124 26.97 5.90 -6.81
C PRO A 124 27.90 5.12 -7.75
N ALA A 125 28.92 5.78 -8.31
CA ALA A 125 29.88 5.15 -9.19
C ALA A 125 30.69 4.02 -8.50
N GLY A 126 30.84 4.09 -7.17
CA GLY A 126 31.46 3.05 -6.35
C GLY A 126 30.49 1.92 -5.93
N ALA A 127 29.27 1.87 -6.44
CA ALA A 127 28.34 0.81 -6.12
C ALA A 127 28.81 -0.52 -6.71
N GLY A 128 28.96 -1.52 -5.84
CA GLY A 128 29.35 -2.89 -6.24
C GLY A 128 28.22 -3.63 -6.96
N PRO A 129 28.50 -4.83 -7.52
CA PRO A 129 27.49 -5.61 -8.27
C PRO A 129 26.35 -6.14 -7.40
N ALA A 130 26.46 -6.04 -6.08
CA ALA A 130 25.44 -6.44 -5.13
C ALA A 130 24.79 -5.25 -4.42
N ALA A 131 25.07 -4.02 -4.84
CA ALA A 131 24.51 -2.84 -4.19
C ALA A 131 22.98 -2.77 -4.34
N ALA A 132 22.33 -2.30 -3.27
CA ALA A 132 20.90 -2.15 -3.22
C ALA A 132 20.52 -0.88 -2.44
N TYR A 133 19.39 -0.27 -2.81
CA TYR A 133 18.87 0.94 -2.16
C TYR A 133 17.36 0.83 -2.02
N ALA A 134 16.85 0.97 -0.81
CA ALA A 134 15.41 1.02 -0.57
C ALA A 134 14.88 2.43 -0.87
N ILE A 135 13.77 2.51 -1.59
CA ILE A 135 12.99 3.73 -1.74
C ILE A 135 11.82 3.64 -0.76
N ARG A 136 11.80 4.50 0.25
CA ARG A 136 10.79 4.50 1.29
C ARG A 136 9.92 5.74 1.21
N PHE A 137 8.66 5.56 1.58
CA PHE A 137 7.75 6.65 1.87
C PHE A 137 7.75 6.90 3.38
N ASP A 138 8.60 7.77 3.89
CA ASP A 138 8.64 8.08 5.31
C ASP A 138 7.32 8.73 5.75
N HIS A 139 6.72 9.51 4.84
CA HIS A 139 5.37 10.01 4.96
C HIS A 139 4.72 10.10 3.57
N ALA A 140 3.48 9.64 3.48
CA ALA A 140 2.62 9.91 2.33
C ALA A 140 1.18 10.04 2.80
N SER A 141 0.54 11.12 2.45
CA SER A 141 -0.87 11.37 2.79
C SER A 141 -1.55 12.16 1.68
N ALA A 142 -2.85 11.98 1.58
CA ALA A 142 -3.68 12.69 0.61
C ALA A 142 -5.03 13.09 1.21
N SER A 143 -5.63 14.15 0.68
CA SER A 143 -6.92 14.66 1.11
C SER A 143 -7.66 15.28 -0.09
N PRO A 144 -8.99 15.18 -0.14
CA PRO A 144 -9.78 15.88 -1.16
C PRO A 144 -9.82 17.41 -0.95
N THR A 145 -9.76 17.88 0.29
CA THR A 145 -10.03 19.29 0.63
C THR A 145 -9.00 19.91 1.56
N GLY A 146 -8.01 19.14 2.03
CA GLY A 146 -7.06 19.58 3.07
C GLY A 146 -7.61 19.43 4.50
N VAL A 147 -8.85 19.04 4.67
CA VAL A 147 -9.45 18.74 5.99
C VAL A 147 -9.68 17.23 6.08
N GLY A 148 -8.93 16.57 6.96
CA GLY A 148 -8.89 15.12 7.07
C GLY A 148 -8.08 14.46 5.95
N THR A 149 -7.49 13.31 6.23
CA THR A 149 -6.75 12.50 5.26
C THR A 149 -7.53 11.23 4.92
N VAL A 150 -7.39 10.74 3.70
CA VAL A 150 -7.87 9.40 3.36
C VAL A 150 -6.87 8.35 3.86
N PRO A 151 -7.30 7.11 4.14
CA PRO A 151 -6.40 6.00 4.40
C PRO A 151 -5.34 5.88 3.29
N ALA A 152 -4.07 5.76 3.68
CA ALA A 152 -2.96 5.68 2.76
C ALA A 152 -2.11 4.45 3.04
N SER A 153 -1.88 3.60 2.04
CA SER A 153 -0.89 2.54 2.07
C SER A 153 0.35 2.94 1.26
N ARG A 154 1.49 2.33 1.60
CA ARG A 154 2.78 2.68 1.01
C ARG A 154 3.55 1.41 0.70
N GLU A 155 3.92 1.23 -0.55
CA GLU A 155 4.75 0.12 -1.00
C GLU A 155 6.13 0.66 -1.36
N ALA A 156 7.14 0.25 -0.60
CA ALA A 156 8.52 0.64 -0.82
C ALA A 156 9.04 0.13 -2.16
N GLY A 157 9.88 0.92 -2.83
CA GLY A 157 10.61 0.51 -4.01
C GLY A 157 12.01 -0.03 -3.68
N LEU A 158 12.64 -0.61 -4.69
CA LEU A 158 13.99 -1.14 -4.58
C LEU A 158 14.81 -0.82 -5.84
N ILE A 159 15.99 -0.26 -5.64
CA ILE A 159 17.03 -0.15 -6.68
C ILE A 159 18.07 -1.22 -6.41
N THR A 160 18.44 -1.99 -7.43
CA THR A 160 19.54 -2.97 -7.34
C THR A 160 20.48 -2.83 -8.51
N THR A 161 21.75 -3.21 -8.33
CA THR A 161 22.72 -3.23 -9.44
C THR A 161 22.66 -4.52 -10.25
N ARG A 162 21.85 -5.48 -9.85
CA ARG A 162 21.53 -6.72 -10.60
C ARG A 162 20.11 -7.17 -10.30
N THR A 163 19.54 -7.97 -11.18
CA THR A 163 18.22 -8.58 -10.95
C THR A 163 18.25 -9.53 -9.75
N ARG A 164 17.33 -9.35 -8.80
CA ARG A 164 17.22 -10.17 -7.58
C ARG A 164 15.81 -10.78 -7.49
N SER A 165 15.47 -11.63 -8.46
CA SER A 165 14.20 -12.36 -8.46
C SER A 165 14.27 -13.71 -7.75
N ALA A 166 15.48 -14.23 -7.52
CA ALA A 166 15.68 -15.52 -6.88
C ALA A 166 15.53 -15.42 -5.36
N SER A 167 15.21 -16.55 -4.72
CA SER A 167 15.25 -16.73 -3.28
C SER A 167 16.57 -17.41 -2.89
N SER A 168 17.48 -16.68 -2.26
CA SER A 168 18.77 -17.23 -1.76
C SER A 168 18.57 -18.31 -0.69
N TRP A 169 17.41 -18.30 -0.03
CA TRP A 169 17.06 -19.25 1.02
C TRP A 169 16.27 -20.46 0.51
N SER A 170 15.98 -20.53 -0.80
CA SER A 170 15.21 -21.60 -1.44
C SER A 170 13.83 -21.85 -0.78
N ASP A 171 13.20 -20.80 -0.25
CA ASP A 171 11.92 -20.85 0.46
C ASP A 171 10.80 -20.09 -0.25
N ASN A 172 11.00 -19.74 -1.50
CA ASN A 172 10.06 -19.03 -2.38
C ASN A 172 9.73 -17.58 -1.97
N ILE A 173 10.44 -17.01 -1.00
CA ILE A 173 10.38 -15.58 -0.74
C ILE A 173 11.54 -14.91 -1.50
N PRO A 174 11.26 -13.98 -2.44
CA PRO A 174 12.31 -13.31 -3.21
C PRO A 174 13.27 -12.51 -2.33
N ASP A 175 14.54 -12.48 -2.72
CA ASP A 175 15.57 -11.66 -2.06
C ASP A 175 15.20 -10.18 -2.05
N ALA A 176 14.53 -9.70 -3.10
CA ALA A 176 14.03 -8.33 -3.18
C ALA A 176 13.03 -8.00 -2.05
N TRP A 177 12.14 -8.93 -1.71
CA TRP A 177 11.21 -8.76 -0.59
C TRP A 177 11.95 -8.66 0.76
N ARG A 178 12.97 -9.53 0.97
CA ARG A 178 13.80 -9.48 2.19
C ARG A 178 14.53 -8.15 2.33
N LEU A 179 15.16 -7.69 1.26
CA LEU A 179 15.85 -6.40 1.27
C LEU A 179 14.90 -5.24 1.57
N ARG A 180 13.70 -5.29 0.98
CA ARG A 180 12.67 -4.25 1.18
C ARG A 180 12.23 -4.15 2.63
N HIS A 181 11.96 -5.27 3.28
CA HIS A 181 11.39 -5.30 4.63
C HIS A 181 12.44 -5.37 5.74
N PHE A 182 13.55 -6.04 5.51
CA PHE A 182 14.57 -6.32 6.53
C PHE A 182 15.92 -5.65 6.27
N GLY A 183 16.12 -5.06 5.10
CA GLY A 183 17.32 -4.32 4.73
C GLY A 183 18.54 -5.18 4.43
N MET A 184 18.50 -6.49 4.66
CA MET A 184 19.59 -7.45 4.43
C MET A 184 19.05 -8.85 4.16
N LEU A 185 19.85 -9.68 3.45
CA LEU A 185 19.47 -11.04 3.09
C LEU A 185 19.67 -12.06 4.22
N ASN A 186 20.67 -11.84 5.08
CA ASN A 186 21.04 -12.78 6.14
C ASN A 186 20.38 -12.50 7.50
N ASN A 187 19.29 -11.73 7.53
CA ASN A 187 18.51 -11.52 8.74
C ASN A 187 17.65 -12.75 9.04
N LEU A 188 17.91 -13.42 10.17
CA LEU A 188 17.14 -14.61 10.57
C LEU A 188 15.65 -14.32 10.78
N LEU A 189 15.29 -13.09 11.14
CA LEU A 189 13.88 -12.67 11.23
C LEU A 189 13.19 -12.64 9.86
N SER A 190 13.93 -12.66 8.75
CA SER A 190 13.36 -12.72 7.39
C SER A 190 13.11 -14.14 6.89
N ALA A 191 13.38 -15.18 7.70
CA ALA A 191 13.10 -16.57 7.34
C ALA A 191 11.60 -16.77 7.07
N ALA A 192 11.26 -17.66 6.14
CA ALA A 192 9.86 -17.88 5.74
C ALA A 192 8.91 -18.21 6.89
N MET A 193 9.39 -18.98 7.86
CA MET A 193 8.60 -19.42 9.03
C MET A 193 8.80 -18.53 10.26
N ALA A 194 9.62 -17.47 10.16
CA ALA A 194 9.73 -16.51 11.25
C ALA A 194 8.51 -15.59 11.25
N ASP A 195 8.13 -15.17 12.44
CA ASP A 195 7.12 -14.16 12.73
C ASP A 195 7.90 -12.96 13.29
N ALA A 196 8.10 -11.96 12.44
CA ALA A 196 9.06 -10.90 12.75
C ALA A 196 8.48 -9.81 13.67
N ASP A 197 7.17 -9.58 13.62
CA ASP A 197 6.45 -8.59 14.44
C ASP A 197 5.64 -9.21 15.59
N GLY A 198 5.56 -10.57 15.64
CA GLY A 198 4.95 -11.30 16.74
C GLY A 198 3.42 -11.37 16.69
N ASP A 199 2.80 -11.20 15.52
CA ASP A 199 1.34 -11.23 15.36
C ASP A 199 0.77 -12.65 15.16
N GLY A 200 1.65 -13.68 15.06
CA GLY A 200 1.31 -15.07 14.82
C GLY A 200 1.22 -15.45 13.35
N ILE A 201 1.52 -14.52 12.42
CA ILE A 201 1.53 -14.78 10.98
C ILE A 201 2.99 -14.87 10.51
N PRO A 202 3.43 -16.00 9.93
CA PRO A 202 4.80 -16.11 9.46
C PRO A 202 5.03 -15.30 8.17
N ASN A 203 6.25 -14.83 7.97
CA ASN A 203 6.69 -14.03 6.83
C ASN A 203 6.25 -14.60 5.47
N TRP A 204 6.24 -15.92 5.31
CA TRP A 204 5.77 -16.57 4.09
C TRP A 204 4.29 -16.27 3.81
N ALA A 205 3.45 -16.31 4.83
CA ALA A 205 2.03 -15.99 4.69
C ALA A 205 1.84 -14.50 4.39
N GLU A 206 2.64 -13.64 5.00
CA GLU A 206 2.60 -12.21 4.77
C GLU A 206 3.10 -11.83 3.38
N PHE A 207 4.20 -12.41 2.91
CA PHE A 207 4.66 -12.25 1.53
C PHE A 207 3.54 -12.59 0.54
N ARG A 208 2.82 -13.68 0.76
CA ARG A 208 1.69 -14.07 -0.09
C ARG A 208 0.51 -13.13 0.05
N ALA A 209 0.20 -12.71 1.25
CA ALA A 209 -0.91 -11.79 1.53
C ALA A 209 -0.62 -10.36 1.03
N GLY A 210 0.66 -9.99 0.88
CA GLY A 210 1.08 -8.61 0.61
C GLY A 210 0.95 -7.71 1.84
N THR A 211 1.08 -8.30 3.05
CA THR A 211 1.11 -7.59 4.33
C THR A 211 2.55 -7.21 4.71
N ASP A 212 2.72 -6.35 5.71
CA ASP A 212 4.02 -5.90 6.17
C ASP A 212 4.49 -6.76 7.35
N PRO A 213 5.60 -7.54 7.21
CA PRO A 213 6.09 -8.44 8.24
C PRO A 213 6.69 -7.72 9.46
N ASN A 214 6.71 -6.41 9.47
CA ASN A 214 7.19 -5.59 10.59
C ASN A 214 6.07 -4.78 11.25
N ASP A 215 4.80 -5.05 10.89
CA ASP A 215 3.63 -4.37 11.45
C ASP A 215 2.55 -5.39 11.85
N ALA A 216 2.49 -5.75 13.12
CA ALA A 216 1.52 -6.68 13.69
C ALA A 216 0.04 -6.31 13.45
N ALA A 217 -0.26 -5.10 12.98
CA ALA A 217 -1.59 -4.70 12.58
C ALA A 217 -1.90 -5.01 11.11
N SER A 218 -0.89 -5.38 10.32
CA SER A 218 -0.97 -5.57 8.86
C SER A 218 -1.46 -6.96 8.41
N GLY A 219 -1.64 -7.91 9.32
CA GLY A 219 -1.96 -9.30 8.98
C GLY A 219 -3.33 -9.50 8.31
N LEU A 220 -3.43 -10.50 7.40
CA LEU A 220 -4.70 -10.90 6.81
C LEU A 220 -5.56 -11.64 7.83
N GLN A 221 -6.38 -10.93 8.55
CA GLN A 221 -7.27 -11.46 9.59
C GLN A 221 -8.71 -11.07 9.31
N LEU A 222 -9.61 -12.07 9.38
CA LEU A 222 -11.04 -11.81 9.32
C LEU A 222 -11.53 -11.39 10.72
N ARG A 223 -12.09 -10.18 10.79
CA ARG A 223 -12.63 -9.60 12.03
C ARG A 223 -14.14 -9.50 11.92
N SER A 224 -14.83 -9.74 13.03
CA SER A 224 -16.27 -9.47 13.10
C SER A 224 -16.50 -8.33 14.10
N PRO A 225 -16.79 -7.11 13.63
CA PRO A 225 -17.07 -5.97 14.51
C PRO A 225 -18.40 -6.08 15.28
N GLY A 226 -19.13 -7.17 15.09
CA GLY A 226 -20.35 -7.47 15.84
C GLY A 226 -21.54 -7.85 14.97
N LEU A 227 -22.64 -8.16 15.65
CA LEU A 227 -23.94 -8.37 15.02
C LEU A 227 -24.62 -7.01 14.84
N VAL A 228 -25.03 -6.73 13.63
CA VAL A 228 -25.87 -5.57 13.31
C VAL A 228 -27.25 -6.04 12.86
N ALA A 229 -28.23 -5.15 12.84
CA ALA A 229 -29.52 -5.45 12.26
C ALA A 229 -29.32 -5.91 10.81
N GLY A 230 -29.63 -7.17 10.51
CA GLY A 230 -29.42 -7.77 9.17
C GLY A 230 -28.32 -8.82 9.08
N GLY A 231 -27.64 -9.19 10.19
CA GLY A 231 -26.69 -10.30 10.27
C GLY A 231 -25.25 -9.89 10.60
N PRO A 232 -24.33 -10.87 10.64
CA PRO A 232 -22.93 -10.61 10.93
C PRO A 232 -22.26 -9.69 9.91
N ARG A 233 -21.51 -8.71 10.40
CA ARG A 233 -20.62 -7.88 9.60
C ARG A 233 -19.21 -8.45 9.70
N LEU A 234 -18.59 -8.71 8.55
CA LEU A 234 -17.25 -9.27 8.43
C LEU A 234 -16.34 -8.21 7.82
N ARG A 235 -15.12 -8.11 8.35
CA ARG A 235 -14.14 -7.13 7.90
C ARG A 235 -12.76 -7.76 7.83
N TRP A 236 -12.00 -7.47 6.75
CA TRP A 236 -10.62 -7.91 6.59
C TRP A 236 -9.79 -6.90 5.82
N PRO A 237 -8.48 -6.77 6.12
CA PRO A 237 -7.58 -5.93 5.35
C PRO A 237 -7.34 -6.54 3.97
N THR A 238 -7.19 -5.68 2.96
CA THR A 238 -6.86 -6.11 1.60
C THR A 238 -5.62 -5.41 1.08
N ALA A 239 -4.79 -6.14 0.33
CA ALA A 239 -3.62 -5.59 -0.36
C ALA A 239 -3.92 -5.36 -1.85
N VAL A 240 -3.37 -4.27 -2.40
CA VAL A 240 -3.53 -3.93 -3.81
C VAL A 240 -2.96 -5.03 -4.71
N GLY A 241 -3.67 -5.39 -5.77
CA GLY A 241 -3.25 -6.44 -6.70
C GLY A 241 -3.53 -7.86 -6.23
N LYS A 242 -4.07 -8.05 -5.03
CA LYS A 242 -4.53 -9.36 -4.53
C LYS A 242 -6.03 -9.52 -4.77
N THR A 243 -6.47 -10.76 -4.84
CA THR A 243 -7.88 -11.13 -5.01
C THR A 243 -8.28 -12.09 -3.89
N TYR A 244 -9.47 -11.91 -3.36
CA TYR A 244 -9.94 -12.65 -2.19
C TYR A 244 -11.22 -13.41 -2.49
N VAL A 245 -11.45 -14.48 -1.71
CA VAL A 245 -12.71 -15.22 -1.63
C VAL A 245 -13.13 -15.24 -0.16
N LEU A 246 -14.38 -14.88 0.11
CA LEU A 246 -15.02 -15.07 1.42
C LEU A 246 -15.86 -16.34 1.35
N GLU A 247 -15.66 -17.22 2.31
CA GLU A 247 -16.31 -18.54 2.37
C GLU A 247 -17.00 -18.73 3.71
N VAL A 248 -18.08 -19.53 3.71
CA VAL A 248 -18.85 -19.89 4.88
C VAL A 248 -18.98 -21.41 5.02
N SER A 249 -19.02 -21.90 6.25
CA SER A 249 -19.35 -23.29 6.59
C SER A 249 -20.19 -23.34 7.86
N THR A 250 -21.01 -24.37 8.03
CA THR A 250 -21.74 -24.65 9.26
C THR A 250 -20.94 -25.45 10.29
N SER A 251 -19.72 -25.90 9.91
CA SER A 251 -18.81 -26.63 10.79
C SER A 251 -17.37 -26.20 10.57
N ILE A 252 -16.64 -25.89 11.64
CA ILE A 252 -15.25 -25.45 11.57
C ILE A 252 -14.30 -26.56 11.06
N GLY A 253 -14.62 -27.82 11.31
CA GLY A 253 -13.85 -28.96 10.84
C GLY A 253 -14.22 -29.45 9.44
N SER A 254 -15.14 -28.77 8.76
CA SER A 254 -15.60 -29.18 7.42
C SER A 254 -14.53 -28.90 6.36
N THR A 255 -14.39 -29.82 5.42
CA THR A 255 -13.67 -29.57 4.16
C THR A 255 -14.55 -28.84 3.13
N ASN A 256 -15.86 -28.79 3.36
CA ASN A 256 -16.83 -28.16 2.47
C ASN A 256 -17.09 -26.72 2.91
N TRP A 257 -16.52 -25.79 2.18
CA TRP A 257 -16.73 -24.35 2.34
C TRP A 257 -17.44 -23.80 1.12
N THR A 258 -18.47 -23.00 1.33
CA THR A 258 -19.23 -22.37 0.26
C THR A 258 -18.76 -20.93 0.11
N ALA A 259 -18.36 -20.55 -1.10
CA ALA A 259 -17.99 -19.17 -1.41
C ALA A 259 -19.26 -18.29 -1.43
N ILE A 260 -19.23 -17.22 -0.66
CA ILE A 260 -20.31 -16.21 -0.58
C ILE A 260 -19.92 -14.88 -1.23
N ALA A 261 -18.63 -14.64 -1.42
CA ALA A 261 -18.10 -13.59 -2.28
C ALA A 261 -16.85 -14.09 -2.99
N THR A 262 -16.76 -13.90 -4.29
CA THR A 262 -15.65 -14.34 -5.14
C THR A 262 -15.07 -13.15 -5.91
N ASN A 263 -13.81 -13.26 -6.33
CA ASN A 263 -13.12 -12.24 -7.12
C ASN A 263 -13.15 -10.85 -6.45
N VAL A 264 -13.09 -10.80 -5.12
CA VAL A 264 -13.06 -9.54 -4.38
C VAL A 264 -11.68 -8.90 -4.57
N PRO A 265 -11.56 -7.77 -5.29
CA PRO A 265 -10.28 -7.15 -5.55
C PRO A 265 -9.77 -6.44 -4.30
N GLY A 266 -8.47 -6.56 -4.04
CA GLY A 266 -7.81 -5.81 -2.97
C GLY A 266 -7.60 -4.35 -3.37
N SER A 267 -7.99 -3.45 -2.49
CA SER A 267 -7.90 -2.00 -2.67
C SER A 267 -6.82 -1.34 -1.79
N GLY A 268 -6.12 -2.11 -0.95
CA GLY A 268 -5.25 -1.57 0.10
C GLY A 268 -6.02 -1.04 1.33
N ARG A 269 -7.29 -1.39 1.44
CA ARG A 269 -8.20 -1.02 2.54
C ARG A 269 -8.85 -2.25 3.13
N ASP A 270 -9.46 -2.07 4.29
CA ASP A 270 -10.37 -3.08 4.82
C ASP A 270 -11.60 -3.24 3.89
N MET A 271 -11.90 -4.49 3.56
CA MET A 271 -13.16 -4.87 2.93
C MET A 271 -14.19 -5.16 4.02
N GLU A 272 -15.41 -4.71 3.80
CA GLU A 272 -16.55 -5.04 4.65
C GLU A 272 -17.58 -5.83 3.86
N PHE A 273 -18.14 -6.88 4.47
CA PHE A 273 -19.18 -7.71 3.91
C PHE A 273 -20.22 -8.05 4.97
N GLN A 274 -21.47 -7.75 4.71
CA GLN A 274 -22.58 -8.11 5.58
C GLN A 274 -23.24 -9.37 5.06
N THR A 275 -23.30 -10.41 5.89
CA THR A 275 -24.01 -11.64 5.55
C THR A 275 -25.45 -11.58 6.07
N PRO A 276 -26.42 -12.20 5.38
CA PRO A 276 -27.76 -12.32 5.92
C PRO A 276 -27.75 -13.16 7.21
N PRO A 277 -28.69 -12.90 8.14
CA PRO A 277 -28.82 -13.71 9.35
C PRO A 277 -29.18 -15.15 8.96
N GLN A 278 -28.50 -16.12 9.60
CA GLN A 278 -28.70 -17.54 9.37
C GLN A 278 -29.10 -18.24 10.68
N ALA A 279 -29.90 -19.29 10.57
CA ALA A 279 -30.20 -20.16 11.71
C ALA A 279 -29.00 -21.11 11.96
N GLY A 280 -28.53 -21.15 13.20
CA GLY A 280 -27.43 -22.02 13.63
C GLY A 280 -26.03 -21.40 13.48
N PRO A 281 -24.98 -22.16 13.91
CA PRO A 281 -23.61 -21.67 13.90
C PRO A 281 -23.08 -21.51 12.46
N GLN A 282 -22.38 -20.40 12.21
CA GLN A 282 -21.69 -20.13 10.97
C GLN A 282 -20.23 -19.82 11.23
N PHE A 283 -19.35 -20.39 10.43
CA PHE A 283 -17.92 -20.15 10.44
C PHE A 283 -17.53 -19.47 9.12
N TYR A 284 -16.71 -18.45 9.20
CA TYR A 284 -16.29 -17.67 8.04
C TYR A 284 -14.77 -17.70 7.90
N ARG A 285 -14.30 -17.72 6.67
CA ARG A 285 -12.88 -17.49 6.37
C ARG A 285 -12.71 -16.65 5.12
N VAL A 286 -11.64 -15.88 5.10
CA VAL A 286 -11.15 -15.20 3.89
C VAL A 286 -9.94 -15.95 3.37
N ARG A 287 -9.86 -16.09 2.06
CA ARG A 287 -8.77 -16.78 1.38
C ARG A 287 -8.28 -15.93 0.20
N LEU A 288 -6.96 -15.90 0.00
CA LEU A 288 -6.37 -15.38 -1.22
C LEU A 288 -6.67 -16.31 -2.41
N VAL A 289 -6.98 -15.71 -3.56
CA VAL A 289 -6.95 -16.41 -4.85
C VAL A 289 -5.49 -16.41 -5.31
N GLU A 290 -4.94 -17.60 -5.50
CA GLU A 290 -3.62 -17.72 -6.12
C GLU A 290 -3.74 -17.43 -7.62
N PRO A 291 -2.74 -16.73 -8.21
CA PRO A 291 -2.68 -16.48 -9.64
C PRO A 291 -2.50 -17.78 -10.44
#